data_ed9c9e14ad528af1b6e79c215ec5dfcc
#
_entry.id   ed9c9e14ad528af1b6e79c215ec5dfcc
#
_cell.length_a   1.000
_cell.length_b   1.000
_cell.length_c   1.000
_cell.angle_alpha   90.00
_cell.angle_beta   90.00
_cell.angle_gamma   90.00
#
_symmetry.space_group_name_H-M   'P 1'
#
loop_
_entity.id
_entity.type
_entity.pdbx_description
1 polymer ?
#
loop_
_entity_poly.entity_id
_entity_poly.type
_entity_poly.pdbx_seq_one_letter_code
_entity_poly.pdbx_strand_id
1 'polypeptide(L)'
;MQRMFWLCLMMVAASAGDLSLAAQQAQPQSPAPSSSAQAGSSQPGVSQPGLSQPWTWEQVKDRFELDNPTLLAGKFNIDELKAEEITAHLRPNPGLTLLSDQIDPFNVGPDHGPFAYWLPSATVSYLHERAHKRELRTESAKKATAIGVSQQQDLERNLLFNVRGAFVQILQAKAVLKVAQDNLEYYDHVLQISRDRYQAGDIAQIDLDRLELQRVQYESDLQTADVNLRTAKIQLLMLLNDRTPVEQVDVVGVFDFNDQIEPLAEYRRMALDTRPDLRAAVEAVDKAHTDYKLAEANGSTDPTFSFDVGRNPPIDFYFGVDVSIPLRVFDRNQGEKLRTKIDITRNERLRDAAQAQVFSDVDSAYAALNSNIILLRPYKEKYLAQATRVRDTILFSYQHGGAALLDFLNAESDYRSVQLNYVNLVGAYLTTAAQMNLAVGREAIP
;
A
#
# COMPACT_ATOMS: atom_id res chain seq x y z
N MET A 1 48.43 -6.44 -47.31
CA MET A 1 47.89 -5.65 -46.18
C MET A 1 46.86 -6.36 -45.34
N GLN A 2 46.78 -7.68 -45.35
CA GLN A 2 45.70 -8.47 -44.68
C GLN A 2 46.21 -9.46 -43.61
N ARG A 3 47.48 -9.35 -43.22
CA ARG A 3 48.11 -10.24 -42.21
C ARG A 3 48.61 -9.51 -40.94
N MET A 4 48.38 -8.20 -40.82
CA MET A 4 48.83 -7.42 -39.67
C MET A 4 47.72 -7.02 -38.69
N PHE A 5 46.47 -7.41 -38.99
CA PHE A 5 45.29 -7.11 -38.15
C PHE A 5 44.96 -8.18 -37.09
N TRP A 6 45.63 -9.36 -37.16
CA TRP A 6 45.35 -10.48 -36.25
C TRP A 6 46.30 -10.61 -35.05
N LEU A 7 47.37 -9.83 -34.99
CA LEU A 7 48.33 -9.92 -33.88
C LEU A 7 48.03 -8.96 -32.71
N CYS A 8 47.20 -7.92 -32.87
CA CYS A 8 46.80 -7.04 -31.80
C CYS A 8 45.57 -7.58 -30.99
N LEU A 9 44.87 -8.61 -31.43
CA LEU A 9 43.71 -9.16 -30.75
C LEU A 9 44.02 -10.33 -29.82
N MET A 10 45.25 -10.76 -29.73
CA MET A 10 45.67 -11.93 -28.89
C MET A 10 46.46 -11.54 -27.63
N MET A 11 46.63 -10.28 -27.29
CA MET A 11 47.32 -9.87 -26.04
C MET A 11 46.43 -9.34 -24.93
N VAL A 12 45.09 -9.42 -25.07
CA VAL A 12 44.12 -9.07 -24.00
C VAL A 12 43.43 -10.28 -23.38
N ALA A 13 43.77 -11.53 -23.81
CA ALA A 13 43.11 -12.74 -23.35
C ALA A 13 43.99 -13.64 -22.46
N ALA A 14 44.90 -13.08 -21.67
CA ALA A 14 45.76 -13.89 -20.78
C ALA A 14 45.89 -13.25 -19.38
N SER A 15 44.77 -13.00 -18.70
CA SER A 15 44.75 -12.80 -17.25
C SER A 15 43.34 -13.01 -16.66
N ALA A 16 42.71 -14.15 -17.02
CA ALA A 16 41.58 -14.68 -16.24
C ALA A 16 42.11 -15.93 -15.53
N GLY A 17 42.85 -15.71 -14.47
CA GLY A 17 43.27 -16.76 -13.54
C GLY A 17 42.10 -17.17 -12.64
N ASP A 18 41.93 -18.46 -12.55
CA ASP A 18 40.96 -19.18 -11.74
C ASP A 18 40.77 -18.62 -10.32
N LEU A 19 39.58 -18.21 -10.01
CA LEU A 19 39.05 -18.09 -8.64
C LEU A 19 37.99 -19.19 -8.47
N SER A 20 38.46 -20.41 -8.12
CA SER A 20 37.61 -21.48 -7.63
C SER A 20 37.11 -21.09 -6.23
N LEU A 21 35.80 -20.78 -6.10
CA LEU A 21 35.12 -20.66 -4.81
C LEU A 21 35.02 -22.04 -4.16
N ALA A 22 35.86 -22.28 -3.16
CA ALA A 22 35.63 -23.33 -2.19
C ALA A 22 34.52 -22.89 -1.23
N ALA A 23 33.30 -23.40 -1.42
CA ALA A 23 32.24 -23.30 -0.45
C ALA A 23 32.56 -24.21 0.73
N GLN A 24 33.08 -23.63 1.80
CA GLN A 24 33.31 -24.32 3.07
C GLN A 24 32.01 -24.27 3.88
N GLN A 25 31.33 -25.41 3.97
CA GLN A 25 30.20 -25.64 4.87
C GLN A 25 30.67 -25.55 6.32
N ALA A 26 30.23 -24.54 7.04
CA ALA A 26 30.34 -24.45 8.50
C ALA A 26 29.21 -25.26 9.14
N GLN A 27 29.52 -26.40 9.71
CA GLN A 27 28.64 -27.10 10.66
C GLN A 27 28.58 -26.36 11.98
N PRO A 28 27.40 -26.22 12.60
CA PRO A 28 27.30 -25.69 13.97
C PRO A 28 27.77 -26.73 14.99
N GLN A 29 28.83 -26.43 15.72
CA GLN A 29 29.26 -27.17 16.90
C GLN A 29 28.33 -26.86 18.07
N SER A 30 27.75 -27.89 18.67
CA SER A 30 27.05 -27.86 19.95
C SER A 30 28.04 -27.63 21.11
N PRO A 31 27.77 -26.72 22.03
CA PRO A 31 28.56 -26.66 23.28
C PRO A 31 28.06 -27.69 24.30
N ALA A 32 29.02 -28.36 24.91
CA ALA A 32 28.85 -29.32 26.00
C ALA A 32 28.36 -28.67 27.32
N PRO A 33 27.73 -29.43 28.23
CA PRO A 33 27.09 -28.88 29.43
C PRO A 33 28.09 -28.58 30.53
N SER A 34 28.07 -27.39 31.07
CA SER A 34 28.72 -27.05 32.35
C SER A 34 27.72 -27.01 33.50
N SER A 35 28.11 -27.65 34.56
CA SER A 35 27.46 -27.97 35.81
C SER A 35 26.83 -26.81 36.59
N SER A 36 25.65 -27.14 37.12
CA SER A 36 25.07 -26.82 38.45
C SER A 36 25.58 -25.60 39.24
N ALA A 37 24.66 -24.63 39.40
CA ALA A 37 24.52 -23.91 40.67
C ALA A 37 23.02 -23.74 40.96
N GLN A 38 22.54 -24.32 42.04
CA GLN A 38 21.22 -24.13 42.62
C GLN A 38 21.12 -22.71 43.17
N ALA A 39 20.11 -21.98 42.76
CA ALA A 39 19.63 -20.79 43.46
C ALA A 39 18.11 -20.68 43.27
N GLY A 40 17.43 -20.72 44.37
CA GLY A 40 16.16 -20.13 44.73
C GLY A 40 14.99 -20.15 43.71
N SER A 41 14.04 -21.07 43.93
CA SER A 41 12.71 -21.08 43.36
C SER A 41 11.90 -19.86 43.85
N SER A 42 11.83 -18.81 43.01
CA SER A 42 10.68 -17.92 43.00
C SER A 42 9.94 -18.19 41.70
N GLN A 43 8.82 -18.92 41.78
CA GLN A 43 7.89 -19.06 40.65
C GLN A 43 7.40 -17.66 40.25
N PRO A 44 7.59 -17.25 39.01
CA PRO A 44 6.80 -16.12 38.49
C PRO A 44 5.35 -16.63 38.42
N GLY A 45 4.46 -15.92 39.11
CA GLY A 45 3.03 -16.17 38.98
C GLY A 45 2.64 -16.22 37.50
N VAL A 46 1.98 -17.31 37.12
CA VAL A 46 1.30 -17.40 35.83
C VAL A 46 0.24 -16.28 35.82
N SER A 47 0.60 -15.11 35.29
CA SER A 47 -0.36 -14.08 34.96
C SER A 47 -1.30 -14.74 33.98
N GLN A 48 -2.55 -14.91 34.37
CA GLN A 48 -3.62 -15.21 33.42
C GLN A 48 -3.50 -14.20 32.28
N PRO A 49 -3.58 -14.61 31.01
CA PRO A 49 -3.57 -13.66 29.90
C PRO A 49 -4.80 -12.76 30.09
N GLY A 50 -4.55 -11.56 30.62
CA GLY A 50 -5.56 -10.52 30.74
C GLY A 50 -6.08 -10.25 29.32
N LEU A 51 -7.39 -10.31 29.15
CA LEU A 51 -8.05 -9.83 27.94
C LEU A 51 -7.49 -8.43 27.67
N SER A 52 -6.76 -8.28 26.57
CA SER A 52 -6.29 -6.97 26.13
C SER A 52 -7.51 -6.08 25.94
N GLN A 53 -7.44 -4.84 26.38
CA GLN A 53 -8.56 -3.91 26.17
C GLN A 53 -8.92 -3.89 24.68
N PRO A 54 -10.23 -3.92 24.35
CA PRO A 54 -10.64 -3.92 22.95
C PRO A 54 -10.18 -2.64 22.25
N TRP A 55 -9.66 -2.78 21.04
CA TRP A 55 -9.08 -1.68 20.27
C TRP A 55 -10.15 -0.77 19.69
N THR A 56 -9.99 0.52 19.88
CA THR A 56 -10.77 1.55 19.17
C THR A 56 -10.27 1.75 17.75
N TRP A 57 -11.06 2.43 16.91
CA TRP A 57 -10.63 2.77 15.55
C TRP A 57 -9.30 3.55 15.53
N GLU A 58 -9.15 4.55 16.39
CA GLU A 58 -7.92 5.35 16.46
C GLU A 58 -6.69 4.49 16.79
N GLN A 59 -6.82 3.57 17.73
CA GLN A 59 -5.73 2.65 18.08
C GLN A 59 -5.36 1.69 16.94
N VAL A 60 -6.34 1.26 16.15
CA VAL A 60 -6.11 0.42 14.96
C VAL A 60 -5.40 1.22 13.88
N LYS A 61 -5.80 2.47 13.66
CA LYS A 61 -5.18 3.40 12.72
C LYS A 61 -3.73 3.68 13.09
N ASP A 62 -3.45 4.04 14.35
CA ASP A 62 -2.09 4.30 14.84
C ASP A 62 -1.17 3.09 14.63
N ARG A 63 -1.64 1.88 14.96
CA ARG A 63 -0.88 0.64 14.73
C ARG A 63 -0.61 0.39 13.26
N PHE A 64 -1.61 0.60 12.40
CA PHE A 64 -1.45 0.48 10.97
C PHE A 64 -0.38 1.42 10.42
N GLU A 65 -0.38 2.69 10.81
CA GLU A 65 0.59 3.69 10.36
C GLU A 65 2.02 3.39 10.81
N LEU A 66 2.18 2.72 11.96
CA LEU A 66 3.49 2.34 12.53
C LEU A 66 4.04 1.05 11.94
N ASP A 67 3.20 0.04 11.71
CA ASP A 67 3.66 -1.34 11.52
C ASP A 67 3.36 -1.90 10.11
N ASN A 68 2.55 -1.22 9.27
CA ASN A 68 2.22 -1.75 7.95
C ASN A 68 3.42 -1.69 7.00
N PRO A 69 3.94 -2.85 6.51
CA PRO A 69 5.15 -2.90 5.70
C PRO A 69 5.01 -2.18 4.36
N THR A 70 3.82 -2.20 3.75
CA THR A 70 3.56 -1.55 2.45
C THR A 70 3.62 -0.04 2.60
N LEU A 71 3.04 0.50 3.69
CA LEU A 71 3.09 1.93 3.98
C LEU A 71 4.53 2.39 4.27
N LEU A 72 5.28 1.60 5.05
CA LEU A 72 6.69 1.89 5.36
C LEU A 72 7.57 1.83 4.11
N ALA A 73 7.38 0.83 3.23
CA ALA A 73 8.10 0.75 1.96
C ALA A 73 7.85 1.98 1.07
N GLY A 74 6.62 2.49 1.04
CA GLY A 74 6.30 3.72 0.32
C GLY A 74 7.00 4.97 0.90
N LYS A 75 7.20 5.04 2.23
CA LYS A 75 8.00 6.11 2.86
C LYS A 75 9.46 6.06 2.39
N PHE A 76 10.06 4.87 2.29
CA PHE A 76 11.42 4.72 1.74
C PHE A 76 11.52 5.11 0.27
N ASN A 77 10.49 4.90 -0.55
CA ASN A 77 10.47 5.40 -1.93
C ASN A 77 10.60 6.93 -1.99
N ILE A 78 10.01 7.67 -1.04
CA ILE A 78 10.20 9.12 -0.94
C ILE A 78 11.66 9.46 -0.62
N ASP A 79 12.32 8.68 0.25
CA ASP A 79 13.73 8.92 0.58
C ASP A 79 14.66 8.58 -0.58
N GLU A 80 14.33 7.59 -1.41
CA GLU A 80 15.01 7.31 -2.69
C GLU A 80 14.88 8.51 -3.65
N LEU A 81 13.68 9.07 -3.82
CA LEU A 81 13.47 10.26 -4.65
C LEU A 81 14.25 11.48 -4.14
N LYS A 82 14.35 11.67 -2.81
CA LYS A 82 15.22 12.73 -2.23
C LYS A 82 16.70 12.48 -2.51
N ALA A 83 17.15 11.22 -2.52
CA ALA A 83 18.52 10.88 -2.90
C ALA A 83 18.77 11.18 -4.39
N GLU A 84 17.76 10.99 -5.26
CA GLU A 84 17.83 11.40 -6.66
C GLU A 84 17.94 12.93 -6.81
N GLU A 85 17.31 13.73 -5.95
CA GLU A 85 17.49 15.19 -5.94
C GLU A 85 18.95 15.57 -5.70
N ILE A 86 19.64 14.87 -4.78
CA ILE A 86 21.07 15.10 -4.52
C ILE A 86 21.86 14.81 -5.81
N THR A 87 21.61 13.66 -6.44
CA THR A 87 22.28 13.29 -7.70
C THR A 87 22.01 14.32 -8.81
N ALA A 88 20.75 14.76 -8.96
CA ALA A 88 20.36 15.76 -9.95
C ALA A 88 21.07 17.12 -9.74
N HIS A 89 21.42 17.45 -8.50
CA HIS A 89 22.12 18.68 -8.15
C HIS A 89 23.63 18.63 -8.39
N LEU A 90 24.23 17.45 -8.49
CA LEU A 90 25.67 17.31 -8.65
C LEU A 90 26.15 17.88 -9.98
N ARG A 91 27.37 18.45 -9.95
CA ARG A 91 28.08 18.84 -11.15
C ARG A 91 28.81 17.64 -11.74
N PRO A 92 29.07 17.63 -13.06
CA PRO A 92 29.98 16.65 -13.66
C PRO A 92 31.35 16.66 -12.95
N ASN A 93 31.90 15.48 -12.70
CA ASN A 93 33.24 15.37 -12.11
C ASN A 93 34.30 15.77 -13.11
N PRO A 94 35.39 16.40 -12.66
CA PRO A 94 36.58 16.56 -13.50
C PRO A 94 37.15 15.20 -13.92
N GLY A 95 37.54 15.09 -15.16
CA GLY A 95 38.24 13.91 -15.70
C GLY A 95 39.75 14.10 -15.61
N LEU A 96 40.49 13.03 -15.25
CA LEU A 96 41.96 12.98 -15.36
C LEU A 96 42.30 11.90 -16.41
N THR A 97 42.99 12.31 -17.46
CA THR A 97 43.50 11.42 -18.49
C THR A 97 45.02 11.38 -18.41
N LEU A 98 45.59 10.20 -18.27
CA LEU A 98 47.04 9.98 -18.36
C LEU A 98 47.31 9.26 -19.67
N LEU A 99 48.13 9.85 -20.52
CA LEU A 99 48.52 9.30 -21.82
C LEU A 99 50.01 8.97 -21.81
N SER A 100 50.34 7.83 -22.39
CA SER A 100 51.73 7.41 -22.64
C SER A 100 51.76 6.95 -24.07
N ASP A 101 52.33 7.71 -24.97
CA ASP A 101 52.32 7.52 -26.38
C ASP A 101 53.75 7.47 -26.96
N GLN A 102 53.89 6.95 -28.20
CA GLN A 102 55.15 6.86 -28.93
C GLN A 102 56.28 6.10 -28.21
N ILE A 103 55.94 5.01 -27.50
CA ILE A 103 56.92 4.03 -27.04
C ILE A 103 57.27 3.13 -28.22
N ASP A 104 58.51 3.20 -28.70
CA ASP A 104 58.99 2.38 -29.83
C ASP A 104 59.97 1.32 -29.33
N PRO A 105 59.51 0.14 -28.92
CA PRO A 105 60.39 -0.94 -28.43
C PRO A 105 61.18 -1.64 -29.49
N PHE A 106 60.90 -1.40 -30.76
CA PHE A 106 61.53 -2.11 -31.90
C PHE A 106 62.57 -1.28 -32.63
N ASN A 107 62.62 0.04 -32.44
CA ASN A 107 63.53 0.96 -33.08
C ASN A 107 64.58 1.49 -32.05
N VAL A 108 65.35 0.57 -31.49
CA VAL A 108 66.39 0.85 -30.51
C VAL A 108 67.73 0.85 -31.23
N GLY A 109 68.37 2.02 -31.40
CA GLY A 109 69.66 2.21 -32.04
C GLY A 109 70.72 2.68 -31.04
N PRO A 110 71.99 2.82 -31.47
CA PRO A 110 73.11 3.29 -30.61
C PRO A 110 72.82 4.65 -29.97
N ASP A 111 72.02 5.49 -30.62
CA ASP A 111 71.70 6.85 -30.20
C ASP A 111 70.25 7.02 -29.72
N HIS A 112 69.44 5.96 -29.75
CA HIS A 112 67.99 6.04 -29.43
C HIS A 112 67.53 4.88 -28.59
N GLY A 113 67.09 5.14 -27.35
CA GLY A 113 66.43 4.17 -26.51
C GLY A 113 64.92 4.06 -26.83
N PRO A 114 64.20 3.03 -26.30
CA PRO A 114 62.75 2.81 -26.56
C PRO A 114 61.87 3.99 -26.12
N PHE A 115 62.39 4.90 -25.30
CA PHE A 115 61.68 6.07 -24.79
C PHE A 115 62.15 7.41 -25.42
N ALA A 116 62.97 7.36 -26.50
CA ALA A 116 63.49 8.57 -27.16
C ALA A 116 62.38 9.50 -27.67
N TYR A 117 61.30 8.89 -28.20
CA TYR A 117 60.11 9.59 -28.72
C TYR A 117 58.91 9.53 -27.78
N TRP A 118 59.12 9.06 -26.57
CA TRP A 118 58.05 8.93 -25.57
C TRP A 118 57.39 10.26 -25.25
N LEU A 119 56.02 10.31 -25.39
CA LEU A 119 55.18 11.48 -25.15
C LEU A 119 54.25 11.22 -23.96
N PRO A 120 54.74 11.33 -22.71
CA PRO A 120 53.85 11.28 -21.55
C PRO A 120 53.08 12.60 -21.44
N SER A 121 51.74 12.48 -21.16
CA SER A 121 50.94 13.64 -20.82
C SER A 121 49.90 13.33 -19.75
N ALA A 122 49.52 14.34 -19.00
CA ALA A 122 48.41 14.31 -18.04
C ALA A 122 47.48 15.48 -18.32
N THR A 123 46.20 15.18 -18.55
CA THR A 123 45.18 16.16 -18.89
C THR A 123 44.10 16.15 -17.82
N VAL A 124 43.76 17.29 -17.24
CA VAL A 124 42.59 17.50 -16.40
C VAL A 124 41.53 18.20 -17.22
N SER A 125 40.33 17.65 -17.29
CA SER A 125 39.20 18.21 -18.05
C SER A 125 37.99 18.46 -17.16
N TYR A 126 37.24 19.54 -17.46
CA TYR A 126 36.02 19.89 -16.75
C TYR A 126 34.93 20.35 -17.73
N LEU A 127 33.78 19.66 -17.70
CA LEU A 127 32.61 20.04 -18.46
C LEU A 127 31.85 21.15 -17.72
N HIS A 128 31.66 22.29 -18.37
CA HIS A 128 30.87 23.40 -17.84
C HIS A 128 29.45 23.36 -18.40
N GLU A 129 28.48 22.92 -17.56
CA GLU A 129 27.06 22.90 -17.94
C GLU A 129 26.53 24.33 -18.07
N ARG A 130 25.87 24.63 -19.21
CA ARG A 130 25.27 25.93 -19.53
C ARG A 130 23.74 25.84 -19.50
N ALA A 131 23.07 26.99 -19.74
CA ALA A 131 21.61 27.08 -19.90
C ALA A 131 20.80 26.53 -18.69
N HIS A 132 21.34 26.67 -17.50
CA HIS A 132 20.67 26.22 -16.24
C HIS A 132 20.28 24.74 -16.21
N LYS A 133 20.99 23.89 -16.94
CA LYS A 133 20.68 22.43 -17.02
C LYS A 133 20.61 21.78 -15.66
N ARG A 134 21.57 22.07 -14.78
CA ARG A 134 21.61 21.53 -13.43
C ARG A 134 20.43 22.00 -12.58
N GLU A 135 20.09 23.28 -12.65
CA GLU A 135 18.98 23.87 -11.92
C GLU A 135 17.64 23.25 -12.38
N LEU A 136 17.43 23.11 -13.69
CA LEU A 136 16.24 22.49 -14.27
C LEU A 136 16.16 21.00 -13.96
N ARG A 137 17.28 20.27 -13.97
CA ARG A 137 17.35 18.84 -13.57
C ARG A 137 17.01 18.69 -12.10
N THR A 138 17.53 19.57 -11.24
CA THR A 138 17.20 19.58 -9.81
C THR A 138 15.73 19.94 -9.57
N GLU A 139 15.17 20.90 -10.30
CA GLU A 139 13.76 21.26 -10.22
C GLU A 139 12.86 20.11 -10.66
N SER A 140 13.19 19.41 -11.76
CA SER A 140 12.46 18.23 -12.21
C SER A 140 12.48 17.10 -11.16
N ALA A 141 13.63 16.84 -10.53
CA ALA A 141 13.75 15.86 -9.47
C ALA A 141 12.91 16.23 -8.24
N LYS A 142 12.91 17.50 -7.80
CA LYS A 142 12.07 17.98 -6.71
C LYS A 142 10.57 17.82 -7.00
N LYS A 143 10.16 18.07 -8.24
CA LYS A 143 8.77 17.84 -8.67
C LYS A 143 8.43 16.36 -8.72
N ALA A 144 9.40 15.49 -9.07
CA ALA A 144 9.21 14.05 -8.96
C ALA A 144 9.01 13.61 -7.50
N THR A 145 9.77 14.18 -6.56
CA THR A 145 9.57 13.95 -5.12
C THR A 145 8.19 14.42 -4.64
N ALA A 146 7.70 15.58 -5.10
CA ALA A 146 6.37 16.07 -4.75
C ALA A 146 5.28 15.10 -5.24
N ILE A 147 5.37 14.63 -6.48
CA ILE A 147 4.47 13.59 -7.03
C ILE A 147 4.54 12.33 -6.17
N GLY A 148 5.75 11.87 -5.80
CA GLY A 148 5.94 10.69 -4.93
C GLY A 148 5.29 10.85 -3.56
N VAL A 149 5.34 12.04 -2.96
CA VAL A 149 4.64 12.36 -1.70
C VAL A 149 3.13 12.28 -1.88
N SER A 150 2.59 12.84 -2.96
CA SER A 150 1.15 12.78 -3.25
C SER A 150 0.69 11.35 -3.52
N GLN A 151 1.49 10.55 -4.23
CA GLN A 151 1.21 9.11 -4.46
C GLN A 151 1.27 8.29 -3.17
N GLN A 152 2.20 8.60 -2.26
CA GLN A 152 2.28 7.96 -0.94
C GLN A 152 1.03 8.25 -0.10
N GLN A 153 0.54 9.48 -0.12
CA GLN A 153 -0.70 9.85 0.57
C GLN A 153 -1.93 9.15 -0.04
N ASP A 154 -1.93 8.94 -1.36
CA ASP A 154 -2.98 8.16 -2.01
C ASP A 154 -2.91 6.67 -1.64
N LEU A 155 -1.71 6.09 -1.57
CA LEU A 155 -1.49 4.73 -1.10
C LEU A 155 -1.99 4.56 0.34
N GLU A 156 -1.62 5.48 1.24
CA GLU A 156 -2.07 5.50 2.63
C GLU A 156 -3.59 5.53 2.75
N ARG A 157 -4.25 6.43 1.99
CA ARG A 157 -5.71 6.55 1.92
C ARG A 157 -6.37 5.24 1.49
N ASN A 158 -5.85 4.58 0.46
CA ASN A 158 -6.40 3.32 -0.06
C ASN A 158 -6.18 2.16 0.93
N LEU A 159 -5.02 2.09 1.56
CA LEU A 159 -4.73 1.07 2.57
C LEU A 159 -5.58 1.29 3.84
N LEU A 160 -5.74 2.53 4.28
CA LEU A 160 -6.58 2.88 5.43
C LEU A 160 -8.05 2.51 5.20
N PHE A 161 -8.55 2.67 3.98
CA PHE A 161 -9.89 2.18 3.61
C PHE A 161 -10.00 0.65 3.79
N ASN A 162 -9.00 -0.12 3.39
CA ASN A 162 -9.00 -1.57 3.58
C ASN A 162 -9.00 -1.95 5.06
N VAL A 163 -8.24 -1.23 5.89
CA VAL A 163 -8.20 -1.42 7.36
C VAL A 163 -9.57 -1.07 7.96
N ARG A 164 -10.18 0.05 7.53
CA ARG A 164 -11.53 0.44 8.00
C ARG A 164 -12.56 -0.62 7.61
N GLY A 165 -12.47 -1.17 6.40
CA GLY A 165 -13.33 -2.27 5.94
C GLY A 165 -13.20 -3.51 6.83
N ALA A 166 -11.98 -3.94 7.16
CA ALA A 166 -11.74 -5.06 8.06
C ALA A 166 -12.25 -4.79 9.48
N PHE A 167 -12.08 -3.55 9.99
CA PHE A 167 -12.62 -3.14 11.29
C PHE A 167 -14.15 -3.22 11.32
N VAL A 168 -14.83 -2.69 10.28
CA VAL A 168 -16.30 -2.77 10.13
C VAL A 168 -16.77 -4.22 10.05
N GLN A 169 -16.05 -5.08 9.32
CA GLN A 169 -16.38 -6.51 9.24
C GLN A 169 -16.34 -7.21 10.61
N ILE A 170 -15.41 -6.85 11.50
CA ILE A 170 -15.37 -7.39 12.86
C ILE A 170 -16.58 -6.90 13.65
N LEU A 171 -16.93 -5.60 13.57
CA LEU A 171 -18.12 -5.08 14.25
C LEU A 171 -19.39 -5.77 13.76
N GLN A 172 -19.54 -5.96 12.45
CA GLN A 172 -20.66 -6.67 11.85
C GLN A 172 -20.70 -8.13 12.30
N ALA A 173 -19.58 -8.85 12.27
CA ALA A 173 -19.49 -10.23 12.70
C ALA A 173 -19.83 -10.40 14.20
N LYS A 174 -19.41 -9.46 15.06
CA LYS A 174 -19.82 -9.42 16.48
C LYS A 174 -21.32 -9.24 16.63
N ALA A 175 -21.91 -8.34 15.85
CA ALA A 175 -23.36 -8.12 15.88
C ALA A 175 -24.13 -9.37 15.41
N VAL A 176 -23.66 -10.05 14.34
CA VAL A 176 -24.25 -11.31 13.85
C VAL A 176 -24.10 -12.42 14.91
N LEU A 177 -22.92 -12.55 15.52
CA LEU A 177 -22.68 -13.53 16.59
C LEU A 177 -23.64 -13.29 17.77
N LYS A 178 -23.82 -12.03 18.19
CA LYS A 178 -24.76 -11.68 19.25
C LYS A 178 -26.20 -12.06 18.89
N VAL A 179 -26.63 -11.76 17.66
CA VAL A 179 -27.97 -12.17 17.17
C VAL A 179 -28.13 -13.70 17.19
N ALA A 180 -27.09 -14.45 16.76
CA ALA A 180 -27.14 -15.92 16.77
C ALA A 180 -27.20 -16.47 18.21
N GLN A 181 -26.43 -15.88 19.15
CA GLN A 181 -26.50 -16.25 20.57
C GLN A 181 -27.88 -16.01 21.19
N ASP A 182 -28.41 -14.79 20.99
CA ASP A 182 -29.71 -14.41 21.53
C ASP A 182 -30.83 -15.26 20.97
N ASN A 183 -30.79 -15.62 19.68
CA ASN A 183 -31.77 -16.47 19.03
C ASN A 183 -31.67 -17.92 19.52
N LEU A 184 -30.46 -18.47 19.73
CA LEU A 184 -30.31 -19.82 20.28
C LEU A 184 -30.81 -19.89 21.72
N GLU A 185 -30.45 -18.92 22.57
CA GLU A 185 -30.94 -18.84 23.98
C GLU A 185 -32.45 -18.74 24.04
N TYR A 186 -33.05 -17.87 23.21
CA TYR A 186 -34.51 -17.75 23.11
C TYR A 186 -35.13 -19.06 22.66
N TYR A 187 -34.57 -19.72 21.65
CA TYR A 187 -35.11 -20.99 21.12
C TYR A 187 -35.00 -22.13 22.14
N ASP A 188 -33.91 -22.21 22.90
CA ASP A 188 -33.73 -23.17 23.99
C ASP A 188 -34.81 -23.01 25.07
N HIS A 189 -35.21 -21.77 25.39
CA HIS A 189 -36.31 -21.51 26.30
C HIS A 189 -37.64 -22.02 25.76
N VAL A 190 -37.94 -21.76 24.47
CA VAL A 190 -39.17 -22.27 23.82
C VAL A 190 -39.17 -23.81 23.76
N LEU A 191 -38.04 -24.41 23.46
CA LEU A 191 -37.90 -25.88 23.40
C LEU A 191 -38.11 -26.49 24.79
N GLN A 192 -37.62 -25.87 25.87
CA GLN A 192 -37.90 -26.36 27.23
C GLN A 192 -39.40 -26.33 27.57
N ILE A 193 -40.10 -25.22 27.27
CA ILE A 193 -41.55 -25.13 27.44
C ILE A 193 -42.25 -26.22 26.64
N SER A 194 -41.80 -26.49 25.42
CA SER A 194 -42.43 -27.51 24.56
C SER A 194 -42.20 -28.93 25.10
N ARG A 195 -41.04 -29.22 25.70
CA ARG A 195 -40.78 -30.49 26.40
C ARG A 195 -41.73 -30.71 27.60
N ASP A 196 -41.95 -29.65 28.40
CA ASP A 196 -42.86 -29.71 29.54
C ASP A 196 -44.30 -29.98 29.08
N ARG A 197 -44.75 -29.34 27.97
CA ARG A 197 -46.04 -29.55 27.36
C ARG A 197 -46.21 -30.97 26.77
N TYR A 198 -45.15 -31.52 26.17
CA TYR A 198 -45.14 -32.89 25.69
C TYR A 198 -45.32 -33.88 26.86
N GLN A 199 -44.61 -33.67 27.98
CA GLN A 199 -44.77 -34.49 29.19
C GLN A 199 -46.19 -34.40 29.79
N ALA A 200 -46.83 -33.24 29.65
CA ALA A 200 -48.23 -33.04 30.03
C ALA A 200 -49.26 -33.66 29.03
N GLY A 201 -48.81 -34.07 27.84
CA GLY A 201 -49.66 -34.62 26.79
C GLY A 201 -50.32 -33.56 25.89
N ASP A 202 -49.89 -32.30 25.95
CA ASP A 202 -50.50 -31.18 25.23
C ASP A 202 -50.01 -31.05 23.78
N ILE A 203 -48.88 -31.66 23.41
CA ILE A 203 -48.33 -31.66 22.05
C ILE A 203 -47.90 -33.06 21.62
N ALA A 204 -47.87 -33.30 20.30
CA ALA A 204 -47.47 -34.59 19.73
C ALA A 204 -45.92 -34.72 19.72
N GLN A 205 -45.42 -35.98 19.81
CA GLN A 205 -44.01 -36.31 19.69
C GLN A 205 -43.36 -35.69 18.42
N ILE A 206 -44.08 -35.78 17.31
CA ILE A 206 -43.57 -35.25 16.02
C ILE A 206 -43.35 -33.76 16.04
N ASP A 207 -44.09 -32.99 16.82
CA ASP A 207 -43.90 -31.55 16.97
C ASP A 207 -42.70 -31.24 17.83
N LEU A 208 -42.44 -32.01 18.89
CA LEU A 208 -41.23 -31.92 19.69
C LEU A 208 -39.98 -32.26 18.85
N ASP A 209 -40.04 -33.38 18.09
CA ASP A 209 -38.93 -33.80 17.22
C ASP A 209 -38.58 -32.71 16.18
N ARG A 210 -39.60 -32.04 15.60
CA ARG A 210 -39.38 -30.90 14.69
C ARG A 210 -38.68 -29.71 15.35
N LEU A 211 -39.06 -29.39 16.58
CA LEU A 211 -38.43 -28.33 17.35
C LEU A 211 -36.97 -28.69 17.66
N GLU A 212 -36.70 -29.95 18.05
CA GLU A 212 -35.33 -30.40 18.32
C GLU A 212 -34.43 -30.38 17.05
N LEU A 213 -34.96 -30.79 15.91
CA LEU A 213 -34.27 -30.69 14.63
C LEU A 213 -33.98 -29.24 14.23
N GLN A 214 -34.94 -28.34 14.46
CA GLN A 214 -34.74 -26.92 14.15
C GLN A 214 -33.65 -26.29 15.03
N ARG A 215 -33.47 -26.72 16.27
CA ARG A 215 -32.40 -26.27 17.18
C ARG A 215 -31.01 -26.47 16.57
N VAL A 216 -30.78 -27.55 15.81
CA VAL A 216 -29.50 -27.82 15.13
C VAL A 216 -29.12 -26.70 14.16
N GLN A 217 -30.14 -26.08 13.52
CA GLN A 217 -29.87 -24.91 12.63
C GLN A 217 -29.33 -23.71 13.41
N TYR A 218 -29.88 -23.43 14.61
CA TYR A 218 -29.38 -22.32 15.46
C TYR A 218 -27.98 -22.58 15.97
N GLU A 219 -27.62 -23.82 16.31
CA GLU A 219 -26.25 -24.19 16.67
C GLU A 219 -25.29 -24.00 15.50
N SER A 220 -25.71 -24.41 14.29
CA SER A 220 -24.92 -24.22 13.07
C SER A 220 -24.69 -22.73 12.75
N ASP A 221 -25.75 -21.91 12.91
CA ASP A 221 -25.67 -20.47 12.70
C ASP A 221 -24.70 -19.82 13.70
N LEU A 222 -24.73 -20.24 14.99
CA LEU A 222 -23.83 -19.77 16.02
C LEU A 222 -22.37 -20.12 15.68
N GLN A 223 -22.09 -21.39 15.30
CA GLN A 223 -20.73 -21.81 14.93
C GLN A 223 -20.24 -21.07 13.69
N THR A 224 -21.09 -20.86 12.71
CA THR A 224 -20.75 -20.10 11.50
C THR A 224 -20.42 -18.64 11.84
N ALA A 225 -21.20 -18.01 12.72
CA ALA A 225 -20.95 -16.65 13.16
C ALA A 225 -19.62 -16.51 13.93
N ASP A 226 -19.26 -17.50 14.79
CA ASP A 226 -17.98 -17.52 15.50
C ASP A 226 -16.80 -17.65 14.54
N VAL A 227 -16.87 -18.55 13.57
CA VAL A 227 -15.84 -18.70 12.53
C VAL A 227 -15.68 -17.41 11.72
N ASN A 228 -16.78 -16.77 11.34
CA ASN A 228 -16.75 -15.50 10.59
C ASN A 228 -16.09 -14.39 11.41
N LEU A 229 -16.36 -14.30 12.72
CA LEU A 229 -15.72 -13.33 13.59
C LEU A 229 -14.20 -13.59 13.68
N ARG A 230 -13.78 -14.85 13.86
CA ARG A 230 -12.34 -15.20 13.89
C ARG A 230 -11.66 -14.87 12.57
N THR A 231 -12.32 -15.16 11.44
CA THR A 231 -11.79 -14.85 10.11
C THR A 231 -11.64 -13.33 9.91
N ALA A 232 -12.62 -12.54 10.30
CA ALA A 232 -12.54 -11.08 10.23
C ALA A 232 -11.39 -10.52 11.08
N LYS A 233 -11.18 -11.05 12.31
CA LYS A 233 -10.05 -10.69 13.17
C LYS A 233 -8.69 -11.02 12.53
N ILE A 234 -8.57 -12.20 11.89
CA ILE A 234 -7.35 -12.61 11.16
C ILE A 234 -7.04 -11.61 10.02
N GLN A 235 -8.06 -11.19 9.28
CA GLN A 235 -7.89 -10.21 8.19
C GLN A 235 -7.39 -8.87 8.70
N LEU A 236 -7.91 -8.37 9.82
CA LEU A 236 -7.41 -7.14 10.43
C LEU A 236 -5.96 -7.28 10.88
N LEU A 237 -5.61 -8.38 11.59
CA LEU A 237 -4.25 -8.66 12.04
C LEU A 237 -3.24 -8.73 10.89
N MET A 238 -3.64 -9.32 9.76
CA MET A 238 -2.82 -9.35 8.55
C MET A 238 -2.52 -7.93 8.03
N LEU A 239 -3.52 -7.05 8.00
CA LEU A 239 -3.33 -5.66 7.54
C LEU A 239 -2.45 -4.84 8.50
N LEU A 240 -2.50 -5.15 9.80
CA LEU A 240 -1.68 -4.53 10.83
C LEU A 240 -0.27 -5.16 10.93
N ASN A 241 0.02 -6.24 10.18
CA ASN A 241 1.23 -7.04 10.33
C ASN A 241 1.44 -7.53 11.79
N ASP A 242 0.34 -7.73 12.52
CA ASP A 242 0.35 -8.19 13.92
C ASP A 242 0.13 -9.70 13.99
N ARG A 243 0.90 -10.40 14.83
CA ARG A 243 0.83 -11.84 15.04
C ARG A 243 0.22 -12.23 16.39
N THR A 244 -0.45 -11.30 17.05
CA THR A 244 -1.17 -11.56 18.30
C THR A 244 -2.20 -12.68 18.08
N PRO A 245 -2.34 -13.64 19.00
CA PRO A 245 -3.37 -14.68 18.91
C PRO A 245 -4.77 -14.07 18.80
N VAL A 246 -5.60 -14.61 17.89
CA VAL A 246 -6.93 -14.07 17.54
C VAL A 246 -7.85 -13.94 18.75
N GLU A 247 -7.71 -14.84 19.72
CA GLU A 247 -8.49 -14.88 20.96
C GLU A 247 -8.21 -13.70 21.89
N GLN A 248 -7.04 -13.06 21.75
CA GLN A 248 -6.63 -11.91 22.56
C GLN A 248 -7.00 -10.57 21.91
N VAL A 249 -7.45 -10.60 20.64
CA VAL A 249 -7.79 -9.40 19.88
C VAL A 249 -9.29 -9.20 19.91
N ASP A 250 -9.69 -8.00 20.28
CA ASP A 250 -11.07 -7.53 20.14
C ASP A 250 -11.11 -6.06 19.71
N VAL A 251 -12.20 -5.64 19.10
CA VAL A 251 -12.42 -4.26 18.69
C VAL A 251 -13.72 -3.71 19.28
N VAL A 252 -13.74 -2.42 19.50
CA VAL A 252 -14.92 -1.70 19.98
C VAL A 252 -15.16 -0.46 19.12
N GLY A 253 -16.41 -0.24 18.72
CA GLY A 253 -16.83 0.90 17.93
C GLY A 253 -18.35 1.02 17.88
N VAL A 254 -18.82 2.16 17.37
CA VAL A 254 -20.26 2.39 17.16
C VAL A 254 -20.70 1.56 15.94
N PHE A 255 -21.70 0.71 16.13
CA PHE A 255 -22.34 -0.07 15.07
C PHE A 255 -23.79 0.42 14.90
N ASP A 256 -23.93 1.59 14.32
CA ASP A 256 -25.21 2.24 14.02
C ASP A 256 -25.04 3.14 12.78
N PHE A 257 -26.12 3.73 12.28
CA PHE A 257 -26.08 4.63 11.12
C PHE A 257 -26.56 6.03 11.50
N ASN A 258 -26.01 7.02 10.79
CA ASN A 258 -26.47 8.41 10.83
C ASN A 258 -27.23 8.70 9.53
N ASP A 259 -28.41 9.29 9.59
CA ASP A 259 -29.23 9.63 8.44
C ASP A 259 -28.98 11.04 7.90
N GLN A 260 -28.11 11.81 8.57
CA GLN A 260 -27.74 13.16 8.16
C GLN A 260 -26.45 13.14 7.34
N ILE A 261 -26.57 13.46 6.05
CA ILE A 261 -25.45 13.58 5.13
C ILE A 261 -25.46 14.96 4.47
N GLU A 262 -24.29 15.47 4.14
CA GLU A 262 -24.13 16.73 3.41
C GLU A 262 -24.62 16.60 1.96
N PRO A 263 -24.95 17.72 1.29
CA PRO A 263 -25.29 17.71 -0.13
C PRO A 263 -24.12 17.19 -1.01
N LEU A 264 -24.44 16.48 -2.09
CA LEU A 264 -23.46 15.93 -3.05
C LEU A 264 -22.45 16.98 -3.55
N ALA A 265 -22.91 18.23 -3.78
CA ALA A 265 -22.05 19.31 -4.29
C ALA A 265 -20.92 19.64 -3.29
N GLU A 266 -21.16 19.52 -1.99
CA GLU A 266 -20.15 19.78 -0.96
C GLU A 266 -19.10 18.67 -0.93
N TYR A 267 -19.50 17.40 -1.04
CA TYR A 267 -18.56 16.29 -1.14
C TYR A 267 -17.68 16.37 -2.40
N ARG A 268 -18.25 16.77 -3.55
CA ARG A 268 -17.48 17.00 -4.77
C ARG A 268 -16.44 18.11 -4.60
N ARG A 269 -16.81 19.21 -3.95
CA ARG A 269 -15.89 20.32 -3.67
C ARG A 269 -14.75 19.85 -2.75
N MET A 270 -15.10 19.19 -1.66
CA MET A 270 -14.08 18.63 -0.75
C MET A 270 -13.12 17.68 -1.46
N ALA A 271 -13.62 16.78 -2.31
CA ALA A 271 -12.78 15.82 -3.02
C ALA A 271 -11.78 16.49 -3.98
N LEU A 272 -12.20 17.54 -4.68
CA LEU A 272 -11.28 18.31 -5.55
C LEU A 272 -10.15 18.98 -4.77
N ASP A 273 -10.40 19.37 -3.51
CA ASP A 273 -9.44 20.10 -2.68
C ASP A 273 -8.48 19.12 -1.94
N THR A 274 -8.94 17.90 -1.62
CA THR A 274 -8.23 17.03 -0.67
C THR A 274 -7.61 15.80 -1.29
N ARG A 275 -8.04 15.33 -2.46
CA ARG A 275 -7.59 14.07 -3.03
C ARG A 275 -6.14 14.10 -3.50
N PRO A 276 -5.28 13.20 -2.95
CA PRO A 276 -3.86 13.18 -3.29
C PRO A 276 -3.58 12.69 -4.71
N ASP A 277 -4.40 11.79 -5.27
CA ASP A 277 -4.26 11.28 -6.64
C ASP A 277 -4.48 12.38 -7.69
N LEU A 278 -5.48 13.25 -7.49
CA LEU A 278 -5.70 14.42 -8.33
C LEU A 278 -4.53 15.41 -8.20
N ARG A 279 -4.04 15.64 -6.98
CA ARG A 279 -2.88 16.50 -6.75
C ARG A 279 -1.64 15.96 -7.45
N ALA A 280 -1.36 14.65 -7.38
CA ALA A 280 -0.26 14.02 -8.10
C ALA A 280 -0.38 14.23 -9.63
N ALA A 281 -1.59 14.16 -10.19
CA ALA A 281 -1.82 14.40 -11.60
C ALA A 281 -1.57 15.88 -12.00
N VAL A 282 -1.91 16.84 -11.14
CA VAL A 282 -1.61 18.27 -11.35
C VAL A 282 -0.09 18.51 -11.29
N GLU A 283 0.58 17.96 -10.27
CA GLU A 283 2.03 18.06 -10.10
C GLU A 283 2.80 17.41 -11.28
N ALA A 284 2.25 16.34 -11.87
CA ALA A 284 2.83 15.70 -13.06
C ALA A 284 2.79 16.60 -14.29
N VAL A 285 1.74 17.43 -14.48
CA VAL A 285 1.71 18.47 -15.53
C VAL A 285 2.82 19.49 -15.30
N ASP A 286 2.98 19.96 -14.06
CA ASP A 286 4.01 20.94 -13.72
C ASP A 286 5.43 20.39 -13.92
N LYS A 287 5.64 19.10 -13.60
CA LYS A 287 6.90 18.42 -13.89
C LYS A 287 7.15 18.33 -15.39
N ALA A 288 6.15 17.95 -16.20
CA ALA A 288 6.29 17.84 -17.64
C ALA A 288 6.69 19.18 -18.29
N HIS A 289 6.20 20.31 -17.78
CA HIS A 289 6.65 21.63 -18.20
C HIS A 289 8.12 21.89 -17.86
N THR A 290 8.60 21.47 -16.72
CA THR A 290 10.02 21.60 -16.33
C THR A 290 10.88 20.68 -17.19
N ASP A 291 10.45 19.45 -17.45
CA ASP A 291 11.17 18.50 -18.32
C ASP A 291 11.28 19.03 -19.76
N TYR A 292 10.27 19.72 -20.26
CA TYR A 292 10.34 20.37 -21.56
C TYR A 292 11.40 21.50 -21.57
N LYS A 293 11.45 22.35 -20.53
CA LYS A 293 12.49 23.39 -20.38
C LYS A 293 13.90 22.76 -20.29
N LEU A 294 13.99 21.65 -19.58
CA LEU A 294 15.27 20.90 -19.49
C LEU A 294 15.67 20.33 -20.87
N ALA A 295 14.72 19.79 -21.63
CA ALA A 295 14.99 19.32 -22.99
C ALA A 295 15.41 20.47 -23.95
N GLU A 296 14.85 21.67 -23.78
CA GLU A 296 15.30 22.86 -24.48
C GLU A 296 16.72 23.24 -24.09
N ALA A 297 17.02 23.28 -22.78
CA ALA A 297 18.33 23.58 -22.25
C ALA A 297 19.40 22.57 -22.71
N ASN A 298 19.05 21.27 -22.74
CA ASN A 298 19.92 20.22 -23.25
C ASN A 298 20.22 20.36 -24.77
N GLY A 299 19.42 21.13 -25.48
CA GLY A 299 19.72 21.55 -26.86
C GLY A 299 20.87 22.55 -26.97
N SER A 300 21.34 23.19 -25.89
CA SER A 300 22.50 24.04 -25.88
C SER A 300 23.81 23.25 -25.74
N THR A 301 24.94 23.82 -26.25
CA THR A 301 26.27 23.21 -26.14
C THR A 301 26.91 23.52 -24.81
N ASP A 302 27.64 22.56 -24.23
CA ASP A 302 28.46 22.74 -23.03
C ASP A 302 29.94 22.68 -23.41
N PRO A 303 30.73 23.70 -23.10
CA PRO A 303 32.18 23.68 -23.34
C PRO A 303 32.86 22.78 -22.29
N THR A 304 33.84 22.02 -22.75
CA THR A 304 34.81 21.33 -21.89
C THR A 304 36.09 22.13 -21.87
N PHE A 305 36.56 22.53 -20.72
CA PHE A 305 37.86 23.16 -20.49
C PHE A 305 38.85 22.09 -20.05
N SER A 306 40.00 22.03 -20.72
CA SER A 306 41.05 21.08 -20.37
C SER A 306 42.37 21.84 -20.13
N PHE A 307 43.14 21.32 -19.20
CA PHE A 307 44.51 21.74 -18.93
C PHE A 307 45.41 20.52 -19.01
N ASP A 308 46.43 20.57 -19.83
CA ASP A 308 47.35 19.46 -20.06
C ASP A 308 48.82 19.87 -19.78
N VAL A 309 49.54 18.91 -19.26
CA VAL A 309 50.99 18.98 -19.07
C VAL A 309 51.62 17.74 -19.68
N GLY A 310 52.78 17.89 -20.30
CA GLY A 310 53.44 16.78 -20.92
C GLY A 310 54.82 17.08 -21.46
N ARG A 311 55.38 16.09 -22.14
CA ARG A 311 56.62 16.17 -22.89
C ARG A 311 56.34 16.03 -24.37
N ASN A 312 56.97 16.88 -25.21
CA ASN A 312 56.88 16.79 -26.66
C ASN A 312 58.23 17.22 -27.25
N PRO A 313 59.20 16.31 -27.53
CA PRO A 313 60.52 16.63 -28.01
C PRO A 313 60.47 17.51 -29.26
N PRO A 314 61.36 18.57 -29.36
CA PRO A 314 62.49 18.87 -28.48
C PRO A 314 62.11 19.62 -27.18
N ILE A 315 60.83 19.85 -26.89
CA ILE A 315 60.38 20.53 -25.66
C ILE A 315 60.25 19.46 -24.59
N ASP A 316 61.05 19.55 -23.54
CA ASP A 316 61.04 18.57 -22.44
C ASP A 316 59.84 18.71 -21.51
N PHE A 317 59.24 19.89 -21.44
CA PHE A 317 58.06 20.16 -20.66
C PHE A 317 57.20 21.25 -21.31
N TYR A 318 55.91 20.97 -21.46
CA TYR A 318 54.91 21.94 -21.90
C TYR A 318 53.66 21.89 -21.02
N PHE A 319 52.90 22.96 -21.04
CA PHE A 319 51.51 22.98 -20.60
C PHE A 319 50.65 23.63 -21.67
N GLY A 320 49.42 23.10 -21.79
CA GLY A 320 48.45 23.57 -22.75
C GLY A 320 47.10 23.84 -22.11
N VAL A 321 46.27 24.62 -22.79
CA VAL A 321 44.87 24.85 -22.46
C VAL A 321 44.06 24.55 -23.70
N ASP A 322 43.03 23.70 -23.54
CA ASP A 322 42.11 23.35 -24.61
C ASP A 322 40.68 23.69 -24.23
N VAL A 323 39.88 24.13 -25.20
CA VAL A 323 38.47 24.38 -25.06
C VAL A 323 37.74 23.60 -26.18
N SER A 324 37.09 22.51 -25.82
CA SER A 324 36.31 21.69 -26.73
C SER A 324 34.84 22.09 -26.68
N ILE A 325 34.25 22.42 -27.83
CA ILE A 325 32.83 22.79 -27.93
C ILE A 325 32.20 21.89 -28.98
N PRO A 326 31.23 20.98 -28.60
CA PRO A 326 30.55 20.12 -29.55
C PRO A 326 29.65 20.97 -30.48
N LEU A 327 29.87 20.85 -31.79
CA LEU A 327 29.08 21.54 -32.80
C LEU A 327 27.78 20.74 -33.08
N ARG A 328 26.66 21.30 -32.64
CA ARG A 328 25.33 20.65 -32.81
C ARG A 328 24.75 20.92 -34.21
N VAL A 329 25.32 20.26 -35.21
CA VAL A 329 24.86 20.41 -36.59
C VAL A 329 23.65 19.54 -36.88
N PHE A 330 23.69 18.27 -36.46
CA PHE A 330 22.64 17.27 -36.74
C PHE A 330 21.69 17.09 -35.57
N ASP A 331 22.23 16.89 -34.36
CA ASP A 331 21.45 16.70 -33.13
C ASP A 331 21.39 18.01 -32.32
N ARG A 332 20.22 18.61 -32.27
CA ARG A 332 19.87 19.79 -31.46
C ARG A 332 18.86 19.46 -30.38
N ASN A 333 18.77 18.20 -30.00
CA ASN A 333 17.81 17.65 -29.04
C ASN A 333 16.35 17.78 -29.53
N GLN A 334 16.11 17.81 -30.86
CA GLN A 334 14.78 18.06 -31.43
C GLN A 334 13.80 16.93 -31.12
N GLY A 335 14.25 15.69 -31.08
CA GLY A 335 13.42 14.54 -30.73
C GLY A 335 12.91 14.62 -29.29
N GLU A 336 13.80 14.89 -28.34
CA GLU A 336 13.46 14.99 -26.93
C GLU A 336 12.59 16.23 -26.62
N LYS A 337 12.83 17.35 -27.30
CA LYS A 337 11.95 18.53 -27.24
C LYS A 337 10.52 18.21 -27.72
N LEU A 338 10.41 17.48 -28.83
CA LEU A 338 9.10 17.06 -29.32
C LEU A 338 8.44 16.06 -28.36
N ARG A 339 9.20 15.07 -27.87
CA ARG A 339 8.70 14.08 -26.90
C ARG A 339 8.14 14.76 -25.65
N THR A 340 8.93 15.63 -25.01
CA THR A 340 8.53 16.32 -23.78
C THR A 340 7.37 17.30 -24.01
N LYS A 341 7.30 17.92 -25.20
CA LYS A 341 6.14 18.74 -25.58
C LYS A 341 4.85 17.92 -25.69
N ILE A 342 4.93 16.74 -26.30
CA ILE A 342 3.80 15.80 -26.35
C ILE A 342 3.43 15.30 -24.95
N ASP A 343 4.44 15.08 -24.08
CA ASP A 343 4.26 14.63 -22.71
C ASP A 343 3.46 15.63 -21.86
N ILE A 344 3.60 16.93 -22.08
CA ILE A 344 2.76 17.96 -21.45
C ILE A 344 1.30 17.67 -21.76
N THR A 345 0.96 17.56 -23.06
CA THR A 345 -0.43 17.32 -23.48
C THR A 345 -0.96 15.98 -22.94
N ARG A 346 -0.11 14.94 -22.89
CA ARG A 346 -0.49 13.66 -22.30
C ARG A 346 -0.84 13.81 -20.81
N ASN A 347 -0.02 14.52 -20.03
CA ASN A 347 -0.26 14.71 -18.59
C ASN A 347 -1.49 15.62 -18.35
N GLU A 348 -1.75 16.62 -19.19
CA GLU A 348 -2.98 17.39 -19.14
C GLU A 348 -4.23 16.50 -19.30
N ARG A 349 -4.22 15.56 -20.27
CA ARG A 349 -5.32 14.60 -20.45
C ARG A 349 -5.44 13.62 -19.29
N LEU A 350 -4.34 13.20 -18.69
CA LEU A 350 -4.36 12.33 -17.50
C LEU A 350 -4.93 13.08 -16.28
N ARG A 351 -4.61 14.36 -16.10
CA ARG A 351 -5.24 15.22 -15.08
C ARG A 351 -6.75 15.33 -15.28
N ASP A 352 -7.20 15.60 -16.53
CA ASP A 352 -8.61 15.69 -16.85
C ASP A 352 -9.34 14.36 -16.58
N ALA A 353 -8.69 13.22 -16.89
CA ALA A 353 -9.20 11.89 -16.57
C ALA A 353 -9.27 11.64 -15.06
N ALA A 354 -8.23 12.02 -14.30
CA ALA A 354 -8.23 11.92 -12.85
C ALA A 354 -9.37 12.75 -12.22
N GLN A 355 -9.60 13.97 -12.71
CA GLN A 355 -10.72 14.80 -12.26
C GLN A 355 -12.08 14.15 -12.55
N ALA A 356 -12.27 13.55 -13.73
CA ALA A 356 -13.49 12.83 -14.06
C ALA A 356 -13.68 11.60 -13.14
N GLN A 357 -12.59 10.89 -12.80
CA GLN A 357 -12.63 9.78 -11.86
C GLN A 357 -13.04 10.25 -10.45
N VAL A 358 -12.53 11.40 -9.99
CA VAL A 358 -12.95 12.01 -8.71
C VAL A 358 -14.46 12.19 -8.63
N PHE A 359 -15.06 12.77 -9.68
CA PHE A 359 -16.52 12.95 -9.72
C PHE A 359 -17.26 11.60 -9.72
N SER A 360 -16.80 10.65 -10.52
CA SER A 360 -17.41 9.32 -10.60
C SER A 360 -17.39 8.58 -9.26
N ASP A 361 -16.24 8.63 -8.55
CA ASP A 361 -16.07 7.98 -7.25
C ASP A 361 -16.99 8.58 -6.19
N VAL A 362 -17.04 9.91 -6.12
CA VAL A 362 -17.89 10.64 -5.16
C VAL A 362 -19.37 10.39 -5.45
N ASP A 363 -19.79 10.46 -6.72
CA ASP A 363 -21.18 10.26 -7.11
C ASP A 363 -21.65 8.82 -6.81
N SER A 364 -20.79 7.84 -7.11
CA SER A 364 -21.09 6.43 -6.85
C SER A 364 -21.16 6.13 -5.35
N ALA A 365 -20.21 6.64 -4.57
CA ALA A 365 -20.20 6.49 -3.12
C ALA A 365 -21.42 7.17 -2.47
N TYR A 366 -21.78 8.38 -2.93
CA TYR A 366 -22.95 9.10 -2.45
C TYR A 366 -24.25 8.36 -2.74
N ALA A 367 -24.41 7.86 -3.97
CA ALA A 367 -25.59 7.09 -4.36
C ALA A 367 -25.75 5.81 -3.50
N ALA A 368 -24.65 5.08 -3.28
CA ALA A 368 -24.65 3.88 -2.46
C ALA A 368 -24.98 4.19 -0.98
N LEU A 369 -24.35 5.23 -0.42
CA LEU A 369 -24.60 5.67 0.95
C LEU A 369 -26.04 6.09 1.17
N ASN A 370 -26.58 6.93 0.29
CA ASN A 370 -27.97 7.39 0.35
C ASN A 370 -28.98 6.23 0.21
N SER A 371 -28.69 5.27 -0.68
CA SER A 371 -29.50 4.07 -0.83
C SER A 371 -29.56 3.24 0.46
N ASN A 372 -28.42 3.05 1.14
CA ASN A 372 -28.37 2.31 2.40
C ASN A 372 -29.14 3.05 3.52
N ILE A 373 -29.07 4.38 3.58
CA ILE A 373 -29.84 5.18 4.55
C ILE A 373 -31.36 5.01 4.32
N ILE A 374 -31.80 5.10 3.05
CA ILE A 374 -33.20 4.94 2.68
C ILE A 374 -33.71 3.54 3.08
N LEU A 375 -32.88 2.51 2.89
CA LEU A 375 -33.24 1.14 3.28
C LEU A 375 -33.23 0.94 4.79
N LEU A 376 -32.27 1.51 5.53
CA LEU A 376 -32.11 1.32 6.96
C LEU A 376 -33.19 2.02 7.81
N ARG A 377 -33.63 3.21 7.40
CA ARG A 377 -34.59 4.01 8.17
C ARG A 377 -35.87 3.21 8.53
N PRO A 378 -36.58 2.55 7.58
CA PRO A 378 -37.75 1.75 7.91
C PRO A 378 -37.46 0.55 8.83
N TYR A 379 -36.24 -0.03 8.75
CA TYR A 379 -35.88 -1.12 9.64
C TYR A 379 -35.79 -0.66 11.09
N LYS A 380 -35.11 0.44 11.35
CA LYS A 380 -34.95 1.01 12.71
C LYS A 380 -36.26 1.53 13.27
N GLU A 381 -37.05 2.24 12.45
CA GLU A 381 -38.29 2.89 12.91
C GLU A 381 -39.48 1.92 13.06
N LYS A 382 -39.58 0.89 12.22
CA LYS A 382 -40.78 0.08 12.10
C LYS A 382 -40.56 -1.43 12.10
N TYR A 383 -39.70 -1.94 11.21
CA TYR A 383 -39.72 -3.39 10.87
C TYR A 383 -39.20 -4.25 12.03
N LEU A 384 -38.18 -3.82 12.77
CA LEU A 384 -37.67 -4.55 13.94
C LEU A 384 -38.76 -4.70 15.01
N ALA A 385 -39.42 -3.61 15.38
CA ALA A 385 -40.47 -3.61 16.38
C ALA A 385 -41.71 -4.42 15.91
N GLN A 386 -42.03 -4.38 14.60
CA GLN A 386 -43.13 -5.11 14.04
C GLN A 386 -42.82 -6.63 14.01
N ALA A 387 -41.62 -7.03 13.60
CA ALA A 387 -41.20 -8.44 13.57
C ALA A 387 -41.19 -9.05 14.99
N THR A 388 -40.68 -8.31 16.00
CA THR A 388 -40.74 -8.71 17.42
C THR A 388 -42.20 -8.96 17.86
N ARG A 389 -43.08 -8.00 17.58
CA ARG A 389 -44.50 -8.10 17.97
C ARG A 389 -45.19 -9.29 17.30
N VAL A 390 -44.95 -9.54 16.00
CA VAL A 390 -45.53 -10.68 15.29
C VAL A 390 -45.06 -11.98 15.90
N ARG A 391 -43.75 -12.15 16.11
CA ARG A 391 -43.18 -13.33 16.75
C ARG A 391 -43.80 -13.60 18.12
N ASP A 392 -43.82 -12.59 19.00
CA ASP A 392 -44.32 -12.76 20.38
C ASP A 392 -45.82 -13.06 20.40
N THR A 393 -46.60 -12.46 19.50
CA THR A 393 -48.05 -12.73 19.39
C THR A 393 -48.32 -14.16 18.91
N ILE A 394 -47.58 -14.62 17.90
CA ILE A 394 -47.71 -15.98 17.37
C ILE A 394 -47.25 -17.01 18.40
N LEU A 395 -46.13 -16.76 19.11
CA LEU A 395 -45.67 -17.63 20.19
C LEU A 395 -46.74 -17.76 21.29
N PHE A 396 -47.31 -16.62 21.73
CA PHE A 396 -48.41 -16.67 22.72
C PHE A 396 -49.60 -17.49 22.23
N SER A 397 -50.00 -17.28 20.97
CA SER A 397 -51.11 -18.06 20.36
C SER A 397 -50.77 -19.54 20.27
N TYR A 398 -49.57 -19.93 19.87
CA TYR A 398 -49.09 -21.32 19.82
C TYR A 398 -49.09 -21.96 21.21
N GLN A 399 -48.63 -21.26 22.23
CA GLN A 399 -48.61 -21.76 23.60
C GLN A 399 -50.01 -22.03 24.16
N HIS A 400 -51.02 -21.30 23.67
CA HIS A 400 -52.43 -21.46 24.10
C HIS A 400 -53.28 -22.25 23.10
N GLY A 401 -52.64 -22.90 22.10
CA GLY A 401 -53.37 -23.78 21.14
C GLY A 401 -54.13 -23.02 20.03
N GLY A 402 -53.92 -21.68 19.91
CA GLY A 402 -54.59 -20.84 18.91
C GLY A 402 -53.82 -20.70 17.60
N ALA A 403 -52.58 -21.17 17.53
CA ALA A 403 -51.76 -21.19 16.31
C ALA A 403 -51.08 -22.55 16.15
N ALA A 404 -50.79 -22.93 14.88
CA ALA A 404 -50.05 -24.16 14.58
C ALA A 404 -48.53 -23.97 14.84
N LEU A 405 -47.83 -25.09 15.07
CA LEU A 405 -46.35 -25.09 15.18
C LEU A 405 -45.71 -24.45 13.95
N LEU A 406 -46.24 -24.71 12.74
CA LEU A 406 -45.74 -24.15 11.50
C LEU A 406 -45.79 -22.60 11.49
N ASP A 407 -46.88 -22.02 12.01
CA ASP A 407 -47.03 -20.55 12.10
C ASP A 407 -45.97 -19.95 13.02
N PHE A 408 -45.69 -20.62 14.15
CA PHE A 408 -44.63 -20.22 15.05
C PHE A 408 -43.23 -20.28 14.38
N LEU A 409 -42.91 -21.40 13.72
CA LEU A 409 -41.60 -21.55 13.04
C LEU A 409 -41.43 -20.55 11.92
N ASN A 410 -42.48 -20.22 11.17
CA ASN A 410 -42.44 -19.17 10.15
C ASN A 410 -42.21 -17.79 10.77
N ALA A 411 -42.95 -17.42 11.81
CA ALA A 411 -42.79 -16.13 12.49
C ALA A 411 -41.38 -15.96 13.09
N GLU A 412 -40.79 -17.03 13.61
CA GLU A 412 -39.44 -17.06 14.13
C GLU A 412 -38.40 -16.90 13.01
N SER A 413 -38.58 -17.57 11.88
CA SER A 413 -37.73 -17.43 10.69
C SER A 413 -37.77 -16.01 10.14
N ASP A 414 -38.96 -15.41 10.04
CA ASP A 414 -39.16 -14.04 9.57
C ASP A 414 -38.48 -13.03 10.52
N TYR A 415 -38.64 -13.19 11.82
CA TYR A 415 -38.01 -12.34 12.83
C TYR A 415 -36.47 -12.38 12.70
N ARG A 416 -35.89 -13.59 12.65
CA ARG A 416 -34.44 -13.79 12.46
C ARG A 416 -33.96 -13.16 11.17
N SER A 417 -34.70 -13.31 10.08
CA SER A 417 -34.35 -12.71 8.78
C SER A 417 -34.32 -11.17 8.85
N VAL A 418 -35.31 -10.56 9.52
CA VAL A 418 -35.37 -9.10 9.71
C VAL A 418 -34.18 -8.60 10.54
N GLN A 419 -33.82 -9.29 11.63
CA GLN A 419 -32.66 -8.94 12.45
C GLN A 419 -31.35 -9.02 11.67
N LEU A 420 -31.10 -10.13 10.97
CA LEU A 420 -29.88 -10.32 10.19
C LEU A 420 -29.78 -9.31 9.04
N ASN A 421 -30.91 -9.04 8.36
CA ASN A 421 -30.96 -8.01 7.31
C ASN A 421 -30.63 -6.63 7.86
N TYR A 422 -31.13 -6.27 9.04
CA TYR A 422 -30.78 -5.01 9.69
C TYR A 422 -29.28 -4.93 9.98
N VAL A 423 -28.68 -5.95 10.60
CA VAL A 423 -27.24 -6.00 10.88
C VAL A 423 -26.41 -5.89 9.60
N ASN A 424 -26.81 -6.61 8.55
CA ASN A 424 -26.13 -6.57 7.26
C ASN A 424 -26.24 -5.18 6.61
N LEU A 425 -27.38 -4.53 6.67
CA LEU A 425 -27.57 -3.17 6.15
C LEU A 425 -26.76 -2.13 6.92
N VAL A 426 -26.62 -2.25 8.26
CA VAL A 426 -25.75 -1.38 9.05
C VAL A 426 -24.28 -1.59 8.65
N GLY A 427 -23.85 -2.84 8.48
CA GLY A 427 -22.49 -3.14 7.97
C GLY A 427 -22.25 -2.58 6.57
N ALA A 428 -23.22 -2.69 5.67
CA ALA A 428 -23.15 -2.09 4.33
C ALA A 428 -23.09 -0.56 4.38
N TYR A 429 -23.87 0.08 5.26
CA TYR A 429 -23.82 1.52 5.49
C TYR A 429 -22.42 1.96 5.96
N LEU A 430 -21.86 1.33 6.98
CA LEU A 430 -20.52 1.67 7.49
C LEU A 430 -19.43 1.48 6.44
N THR A 431 -19.57 0.44 5.59
CA THR A 431 -18.65 0.22 4.46
C THR A 431 -18.79 1.32 3.41
N THR A 432 -20.02 1.73 3.07
CA THR A 432 -20.23 2.82 2.11
C THR A 432 -19.87 4.20 2.69
N ALA A 433 -19.98 4.41 3.99
CA ALA A 433 -19.44 5.59 4.67
C ALA A 433 -17.90 5.64 4.57
N ALA A 434 -17.23 4.52 4.80
CA ALA A 434 -15.79 4.42 4.57
C ALA A 434 -15.41 4.66 3.09
N GLN A 435 -16.21 4.15 2.14
CA GLN A 435 -16.06 4.41 0.71
C GLN A 435 -16.21 5.90 0.38
N MET A 436 -17.14 6.58 1.04
CA MET A 436 -17.32 8.03 0.87
C MET A 436 -16.11 8.81 1.39
N ASN A 437 -15.58 8.43 2.55
CA ASN A 437 -14.35 9.01 3.09
C ASN A 437 -13.16 8.79 2.14
N LEU A 438 -13.04 7.60 1.56
CA LEU A 438 -12.06 7.31 0.52
C LEU A 438 -12.27 8.21 -0.70
N ALA A 439 -13.50 8.34 -1.21
CA ALA A 439 -13.81 9.12 -2.40
C ALA A 439 -13.56 10.63 -2.21
N VAL A 440 -13.81 11.13 -1.00
CA VAL A 440 -13.54 12.53 -0.63
C VAL A 440 -12.06 12.79 -0.34
N GLY A 441 -11.31 11.78 0.13
CA GLY A 441 -9.90 11.91 0.50
C GLY A 441 -9.65 12.32 1.95
N ARG A 442 -10.69 12.35 2.79
CA ARG A 442 -10.61 12.60 4.24
C ARG A 442 -11.78 11.96 4.99
N GLU A 443 -11.67 11.82 6.29
CA GLU A 443 -12.79 11.40 7.14
C GLU A 443 -13.86 12.54 7.18
N ALA A 444 -14.90 12.40 6.37
CA ALA A 444 -16.03 13.30 6.29
C ALA A 444 -17.28 12.72 6.97
N ILE A 445 -17.32 11.40 7.13
CA ILE A 445 -18.38 10.65 7.83
C ILE A 445 -17.71 9.81 8.91
N PRO A 446 -18.12 9.90 10.17
CA PRO A 446 -17.50 9.23 11.31
C PRO A 446 -17.61 7.70 11.28
#